data_81b4600a70d126733cce2baf88534118
#
_entry.id   81b4600a70d126733cce2baf88534118
#
_cell.length_a   1.000
_cell.length_b   1.000
_cell.length_c   1.000
_cell.angle_alpha   90.00
_cell.angle_beta   90.00
_cell.angle_gamma   90.00
#
_symmetry.space_group_name_H-M   'P 1'
#
loop_
_entity.id
_entity.type
_entity.pdbx_description
1 polymer ?
#
loop_
_entity_poly.entity_id
_entity_poly.type
_entity_poly.pdbx_seq_one_letter_code
_entity_poly.pdbx_strand_id
1 'polypeptide(L)'
;MFSPRRLLVAVPCLTAALAAVLTAAPAASADLVSLSACNSNTLSRYFSPWADPAYYELAPGGSFSDSSWTLAGGATLVSGGEPFAVLGSVSPNSLSLPSGASATSPSTCVDAAYPDIRFFVAGSGTVGVNVIYNGTVIPSGVVPAGGSWMPGPITVTGSAITGAENGGTAQIQIQLVGLSGNPEVSDVFIDPFHGG
;
A
#
# COMPACT_ATOMS: atom_id res chain seq x y z
N MET A 1 47.76 40.53 77.55
CA MET A 1 47.79 40.95 76.15
C MET A 1 47.84 39.70 75.30
N PHE A 2 46.74 39.22 74.85
CA PHE A 2 46.65 38.00 74.06
C PHE A 2 46.31 38.37 72.61
N SER A 3 47.16 37.96 71.68
CA SER A 3 46.99 38.13 70.23
C SER A 3 46.27 36.89 69.63
N PRO A 4 45.15 37.09 68.88
CA PRO A 4 44.51 35.93 68.28
C PRO A 4 45.17 35.59 66.94
N ARG A 5 45.64 34.33 66.85
CA ARG A 5 46.03 33.71 65.58
C ARG A 5 44.82 33.48 64.69
N ARG A 6 44.86 34.02 63.46
CA ARG A 6 43.89 33.75 62.45
C ARG A 6 44.21 32.43 61.80
N LEU A 7 43.33 31.45 61.86
CA LEU A 7 43.35 30.21 61.13
C LEU A 7 42.84 30.49 59.71
N LEU A 8 43.67 30.31 58.72
CA LEU A 8 43.26 30.26 57.32
C LEU A 8 42.75 28.85 56.99
N VAL A 9 41.47 28.73 56.78
CA VAL A 9 40.88 27.48 56.26
C VAL A 9 40.93 27.51 54.74
N ALA A 10 41.74 26.64 54.17
CA ALA A 10 41.78 26.43 52.71
C ALA A 10 40.61 25.55 52.30
N VAL A 11 39.72 26.07 51.47
CA VAL A 11 38.62 25.33 50.86
C VAL A 11 39.15 24.71 49.55
N PRO A 12 39.14 23.39 49.40
CA PRO A 12 39.48 22.78 48.09
C PRO A 12 38.27 22.96 47.13
N CYS A 13 38.53 23.64 46.03
CA CYS A 13 37.60 23.75 44.92
C CYS A 13 37.53 22.40 44.19
N LEU A 14 36.46 21.63 44.42
CA LEU A 14 36.16 20.42 43.69
C LEU A 14 35.56 20.82 42.35
N THR A 15 36.35 20.79 41.28
CA THR A 15 35.84 20.89 39.91
C THR A 15 35.22 19.55 39.51
N ALA A 16 33.90 19.46 39.57
CA ALA A 16 33.16 18.34 38.99
C ALA A 16 33.15 18.46 37.48
N ALA A 17 33.94 17.63 36.81
CA ALA A 17 33.88 17.47 35.37
C ALA A 17 32.59 16.71 35.02
N LEU A 18 31.61 17.42 34.44
CA LEU A 18 30.39 16.82 33.93
C LEU A 18 30.74 16.18 32.57
N ALA A 19 30.98 14.88 32.56
CA ALA A 19 31.11 14.12 31.33
C ALA A 19 29.71 13.97 30.67
N ALA A 20 29.42 14.76 29.65
CA ALA A 20 28.24 14.59 28.84
C ALA A 20 28.37 13.29 28.02
N VAL A 21 27.69 12.25 28.47
CA VAL A 21 27.52 11.03 27.67
C VAL A 21 26.54 11.36 26.56
N LEU A 22 27.05 11.64 25.35
CA LEU A 22 26.24 11.64 24.15
C LEU A 22 25.79 10.19 23.88
N THR A 23 24.61 9.85 24.30
CA THR A 23 23.92 8.65 23.84
C THR A 23 23.54 8.92 22.38
N ALA A 24 24.32 8.40 21.43
CA ALA A 24 23.90 8.30 20.05
C ALA A 24 22.62 7.45 20.04
N ALA A 25 21.47 8.08 19.76
CA ALA A 25 20.27 7.35 19.46
C ALA A 25 20.59 6.43 18.28
N PRO A 26 20.23 5.13 18.32
CA PRO A 26 20.35 4.29 17.16
C PRO A 26 19.55 4.98 16.05
N ALA A 27 20.19 5.27 14.93
CA ALA A 27 19.49 5.63 13.72
C ALA A 27 18.50 4.48 13.49
N ALA A 28 17.20 4.77 13.54
CA ALA A 28 16.21 3.83 13.06
C ALA A 28 16.60 3.56 11.60
N SER A 29 17.20 2.39 11.37
CA SER A 29 17.34 1.86 10.03
C SER A 29 15.90 1.77 9.55
N ALA A 30 15.51 2.67 8.63
CA ALA A 30 14.36 2.38 7.78
C ALA A 30 14.71 1.02 7.17
N ASP A 31 13.98 0.01 7.58
CA ASP A 31 14.13 -1.33 7.06
C ASP A 31 13.94 -1.18 5.55
N LEU A 32 15.03 -1.26 4.82
CA LEU A 32 14.99 -1.34 3.37
C LEU A 32 14.38 -2.71 3.12
N VAL A 33 13.06 -2.74 3.01
CA VAL A 33 12.31 -3.93 2.63
C VAL A 33 13.05 -4.52 1.45
N SER A 34 13.53 -5.73 1.63
CA SER A 34 14.32 -6.41 0.62
C SER A 34 13.40 -6.67 -0.58
N LEU A 35 13.46 -5.81 -1.60
CA LEU A 35 12.78 -5.98 -2.89
C LEU A 35 13.10 -7.33 -3.57
N SER A 36 14.01 -8.11 -2.98
CA SER A 36 14.51 -9.36 -3.54
C SER A 36 13.56 -10.54 -3.38
N ALA A 37 12.54 -10.45 -2.53
CA ALA A 37 11.67 -11.58 -2.26
C ALA A 37 10.51 -11.68 -3.27
N CYS A 38 9.90 -10.54 -3.63
CA CYS A 38 8.97 -10.44 -4.75
C CYS A 38 9.67 -9.76 -5.92
N ASN A 39 9.83 -10.41 -7.04
CA ASN A 39 10.55 -9.90 -8.20
C ASN A 39 10.09 -8.49 -8.58
N SER A 40 11.02 -7.56 -8.49
CA SER A 40 11.15 -6.20 -9.02
C SER A 40 10.03 -5.73 -9.97
N ASN A 41 8.88 -5.42 -9.46
CA ASN A 41 7.96 -4.55 -10.14
C ASN A 41 8.37 -3.09 -9.92
N THR A 42 8.06 -2.22 -10.86
CA THR A 42 8.38 -0.81 -10.73
C THR A 42 7.44 -0.17 -9.73
N LEU A 43 7.95 0.15 -8.54
CA LEU A 43 7.23 0.90 -7.53
C LEU A 43 7.21 2.39 -7.89
N SER A 44 6.04 3.00 -7.80
CA SER A 44 5.88 4.43 -8.00
C SER A 44 4.76 5.01 -7.12
N ARG A 45 4.81 6.34 -6.93
CA ARG A 45 3.79 7.07 -6.15
C ARG A 45 2.65 7.52 -7.05
N TYR A 46 1.95 6.58 -7.67
CA TYR A 46 0.90 6.85 -8.66
C TYR A 46 -0.21 7.75 -8.13
N PHE A 47 -0.50 7.72 -6.82
CA PHE A 47 -1.57 8.47 -6.19
C PHE A 47 -1.10 9.74 -5.45
N SER A 48 0.16 10.16 -5.61
CA SER A 48 0.67 11.40 -5.00
C SER A 48 -0.11 12.67 -5.37
N PRO A 49 -0.70 12.83 -6.57
CA PRO A 49 -1.57 13.97 -6.87
C PRO A 49 -2.84 14.05 -5.99
N TRP A 50 -3.21 12.94 -5.35
CA TRP A 50 -4.37 12.84 -4.44
C TRP A 50 -3.94 12.67 -2.98
N ALA A 51 -2.76 13.22 -2.63
CA ALA A 51 -2.21 13.24 -1.28
C ALA A 51 -1.93 11.85 -0.66
N ASP A 52 -1.72 10.84 -1.49
CA ASP A 52 -1.26 9.53 -1.07
C ASP A 52 0.21 9.34 -1.47
N PRO A 53 1.15 9.39 -0.51
CA PRO A 53 2.57 9.27 -0.77
C PRO A 53 3.07 7.82 -0.85
N ALA A 54 2.20 6.83 -0.67
CA ALA A 54 2.57 5.41 -0.67
C ALA A 54 3.10 4.96 -2.04
N TYR A 55 3.91 3.92 -2.02
CA TYR A 55 4.46 3.31 -3.23
C TYR A 55 3.59 2.12 -3.63
N TYR A 56 3.21 2.11 -4.88
CA TYR A 56 2.41 1.06 -5.48
C TYR A 56 3.11 0.45 -6.68
N GLU A 57 2.81 -0.79 -6.97
CA GLU A 57 3.07 -1.43 -8.25
C GLU A 57 1.74 -1.67 -9.00
N LEU A 58 1.81 -1.70 -10.32
CA LEU A 58 0.67 -2.10 -11.12
C LEU A 58 0.45 -3.61 -10.94
N ALA A 59 -0.75 -4.01 -10.55
CA ALA A 59 -1.10 -5.42 -10.49
C ALA A 59 -0.96 -6.07 -11.89
N PRO A 60 -0.58 -7.35 -11.97
CA PRO A 60 -0.46 -8.03 -13.27
C PRO A 60 -1.73 -7.87 -14.11
N GLY A 61 -1.59 -7.30 -15.33
CA GLY A 61 -2.70 -6.97 -16.22
C GLY A 61 -3.65 -5.88 -15.70
N GLY A 62 -3.28 -5.14 -14.65
CA GLY A 62 -4.14 -4.15 -14.00
C GLY A 62 -4.51 -2.93 -14.84
N SER A 63 -3.79 -2.66 -15.94
CA SER A 63 -4.14 -1.63 -16.91
C SER A 63 -5.23 -2.09 -17.90
N PHE A 64 -5.63 -3.34 -17.85
CA PHE A 64 -6.61 -3.95 -18.77
C PHE A 64 -6.25 -3.80 -20.26
N SER A 65 -4.98 -3.62 -20.56
CA SER A 65 -4.48 -3.57 -21.95
C SER A 65 -4.49 -4.93 -22.64
N ASP A 66 -4.62 -5.99 -21.85
CA ASP A 66 -4.71 -7.37 -22.31
C ASP A 66 -5.87 -8.12 -21.60
N SER A 67 -6.07 -9.38 -21.97
CA SER A 67 -7.13 -10.23 -21.41
C SER A 67 -6.60 -11.18 -20.32
N SER A 68 -5.60 -10.79 -19.56
CA SER A 68 -4.97 -11.65 -18.55
C SER A 68 -5.84 -11.91 -17.30
N TRP A 69 -6.80 -11.02 -17.02
CA TRP A 69 -7.76 -11.23 -15.93
C TRP A 69 -8.84 -12.23 -16.32
N THR A 70 -9.22 -13.10 -15.40
CA THR A 70 -10.34 -14.03 -15.56
C THR A 70 -11.66 -13.30 -15.26
N LEU A 71 -12.51 -13.15 -16.28
CA LEU A 71 -13.78 -12.43 -16.19
C LEU A 71 -14.94 -13.42 -16.04
N ALA A 72 -15.92 -13.09 -15.20
CA ALA A 72 -17.11 -13.88 -14.94
C ALA A 72 -18.36 -13.01 -14.67
N GLY A 73 -19.54 -13.61 -14.75
CA GLY A 73 -20.80 -12.96 -14.36
C GLY A 73 -21.19 -11.74 -15.20
N GLY A 74 -20.67 -11.61 -16.41
CA GLY A 74 -20.91 -10.45 -17.27
C GLY A 74 -19.89 -9.32 -17.17
N ALA A 75 -18.76 -9.52 -16.46
CA ALA A 75 -17.63 -8.61 -16.52
C ALA A 75 -17.07 -8.55 -17.94
N THR A 76 -16.74 -7.36 -18.42
CA THR A 76 -16.19 -7.14 -19.77
C THR A 76 -15.16 -6.02 -19.77
N LEU A 77 -14.20 -6.10 -20.71
CA LEU A 77 -13.35 -4.96 -21.02
C LEU A 77 -14.10 -4.01 -21.96
N VAL A 78 -14.06 -2.71 -21.65
CA VAL A 78 -14.65 -1.64 -22.44
C VAL A 78 -13.57 -0.62 -22.82
N SER A 79 -13.74 0.06 -23.95
CA SER A 79 -12.77 1.05 -24.43
C SER A 79 -12.74 2.29 -23.54
N GLY A 80 -11.54 2.80 -23.26
CA GLY A 80 -11.28 3.96 -22.44
C GLY A 80 -11.03 3.62 -20.98
N GLY A 81 -10.00 4.24 -20.41
CA GLY A 81 -9.62 4.12 -19.01
C GLY A 81 -9.65 5.47 -18.31
N GLU A 82 -9.00 5.56 -17.17
CA GLU A 82 -8.87 6.78 -16.39
C GLU A 82 -8.14 7.86 -17.21
N PRO A 83 -8.54 9.15 -17.13
CA PRO A 83 -7.98 10.23 -17.95
C PRO A 83 -6.69 10.84 -17.39
N PHE A 84 -6.23 10.43 -16.20
CA PHE A 84 -5.10 11.06 -15.49
C PHE A 84 -3.75 10.59 -16.02
N ALA A 85 -3.71 9.53 -16.83
CA ALA A 85 -2.52 9.00 -17.46
C ALA A 85 -1.39 8.67 -16.47
N VAL A 86 -1.72 8.10 -15.32
CA VAL A 86 -0.76 7.83 -14.24
C VAL A 86 0.34 6.85 -14.66
N LEU A 87 0.09 6.02 -15.67
CA LEU A 87 1.07 5.13 -16.29
C LEU A 87 1.86 5.80 -17.44
N GLY A 88 1.76 7.13 -17.58
CA GLY A 88 2.38 7.90 -18.67
C GLY A 88 1.51 8.02 -19.93
N SER A 89 0.44 7.27 -20.02
CA SER A 89 -0.60 7.37 -21.06
C SER A 89 -1.92 6.88 -20.50
N VAL A 90 -3.02 7.34 -21.08
CA VAL A 90 -4.36 6.85 -20.75
C VAL A 90 -4.45 5.36 -21.11
N SER A 91 -4.94 4.54 -20.20
CA SER A 91 -5.15 3.12 -20.45
C SER A 91 -6.21 2.91 -21.53
N PRO A 92 -5.98 2.01 -22.49
CA PRO A 92 -6.87 1.85 -23.64
C PRO A 92 -8.23 1.28 -23.26
N ASN A 93 -8.31 0.57 -22.14
CA ASN A 93 -9.51 -0.10 -21.68
C ASN A 93 -9.74 0.13 -20.19
N SER A 94 -10.96 -0.10 -19.77
CA SER A 94 -11.38 -0.29 -18.38
C SER A 94 -12.16 -1.59 -18.25
N LEU A 95 -12.34 -2.02 -17.02
CA LEU A 95 -13.13 -3.19 -16.64
C LEU A 95 -14.53 -2.74 -16.22
N SER A 96 -15.56 -3.12 -16.97
CA SER A 96 -16.96 -2.94 -16.57
C SER A 96 -17.43 -4.10 -15.71
N LEU A 97 -18.01 -3.79 -14.54
CA LEU A 97 -18.44 -4.76 -13.53
C LEU A 97 -19.92 -4.61 -13.18
N PRO A 98 -20.85 -5.07 -14.02
CA PRO A 98 -22.26 -5.13 -13.64
C PRO A 98 -22.47 -5.88 -12.32
N SER A 99 -23.60 -5.60 -11.65
CA SER A 99 -23.95 -6.28 -10.39
C SER A 99 -23.92 -7.81 -10.56
N GLY A 100 -23.15 -8.49 -9.70
CA GLY A 100 -22.91 -9.95 -9.75
C GLY A 100 -21.73 -10.37 -10.64
N ALA A 101 -21.15 -9.44 -11.41
CA ALA A 101 -19.96 -9.72 -12.19
C ALA A 101 -18.69 -9.78 -11.31
N SER A 102 -17.67 -10.47 -11.77
CA SER A 102 -16.37 -10.50 -11.10
C SER A 102 -15.21 -10.60 -12.10
N ALA A 103 -14.07 -10.11 -11.66
CA ALA A 103 -12.81 -10.25 -12.38
C ALA A 103 -11.70 -10.61 -11.40
N THR A 104 -10.85 -11.57 -11.77
CA THR A 104 -9.76 -12.07 -10.93
C THR A 104 -8.45 -11.91 -11.65
N SER A 105 -7.47 -11.29 -11.00
CA SER A 105 -6.13 -11.05 -11.55
C SER A 105 -5.33 -12.36 -11.71
N PRO A 106 -4.28 -12.35 -12.53
CA PRO A 106 -3.18 -13.31 -12.35
C PRO A 106 -2.59 -13.21 -10.94
N SER A 107 -1.82 -14.22 -10.54
CA SER A 107 -1.13 -14.18 -9.25
C SER A 107 -0.08 -13.08 -9.22
N THR A 108 0.00 -12.40 -8.06
CA THR A 108 1.05 -11.43 -7.75
C THR A 108 1.70 -11.78 -6.41
N CYS A 109 2.98 -11.42 -6.28
CA CYS A 109 3.74 -11.63 -5.05
C CYS A 109 3.56 -10.46 -4.11
N VAL A 110 3.44 -10.72 -2.81
CA VAL A 110 3.39 -9.70 -1.75
C VAL A 110 4.34 -10.05 -0.62
N ASP A 111 4.95 -9.03 -0.03
CA ASP A 111 5.85 -9.10 1.13
C ASP A 111 5.16 -8.63 2.41
N ALA A 112 3.96 -8.08 2.31
CA ALA A 112 3.19 -7.57 3.44
C ALA A 112 2.09 -8.53 3.86
N ALA A 113 1.87 -8.63 5.17
CA ALA A 113 0.76 -9.40 5.72
C ALA A 113 -0.62 -8.80 5.37
N TYR A 114 -0.67 -7.48 5.15
CA TYR A 114 -1.90 -6.74 4.84
C TYR A 114 -1.69 -5.84 3.62
N PRO A 115 -1.54 -6.39 2.41
CA PRO A 115 -1.33 -5.57 1.22
C PRO A 115 -2.54 -4.66 0.95
N ASP A 116 -2.25 -3.44 0.52
CA ASP A 116 -3.25 -2.46 0.12
C ASP A 116 -3.53 -2.55 -1.38
N ILE A 117 -4.80 -2.38 -1.74
CA ILE A 117 -5.24 -2.35 -3.14
C ILE A 117 -5.90 -1.00 -3.41
N ARG A 118 -5.54 -0.38 -4.52
CA ARG A 118 -6.10 0.88 -4.98
C ARG A 118 -6.24 0.91 -6.49
N PHE A 119 -7.26 1.60 -7.00
CA PHE A 119 -7.54 1.69 -8.44
C PHE A 119 -8.36 2.95 -8.75
N PHE A 120 -8.52 3.27 -10.00
CA PHE A 120 -9.45 4.30 -10.45
C PHE A 120 -10.82 3.68 -10.72
N VAL A 121 -11.87 4.43 -10.37
CA VAL A 121 -13.25 3.98 -10.51
C VAL A 121 -14.12 5.06 -11.11
N ALA A 122 -15.05 4.67 -11.98
CA ALA A 122 -16.06 5.52 -12.59
C ALA A 122 -17.40 4.79 -12.69
N GLY A 123 -18.40 5.45 -13.28
CA GLY A 123 -19.74 4.88 -13.45
C GLY A 123 -20.58 4.96 -12.19
N SER A 124 -21.45 4.00 -11.96
CA SER A 124 -22.39 4.01 -10.83
C SER A 124 -22.38 2.68 -10.09
N GLY A 125 -22.56 2.75 -8.77
CA GLY A 125 -22.66 1.54 -7.94
C GLY A 125 -21.43 1.32 -7.08
N THR A 126 -21.05 0.07 -6.89
CA THR A 126 -20.07 -0.29 -5.87
C THR A 126 -19.26 -1.51 -6.30
N VAL A 127 -17.93 -1.46 -6.10
CA VAL A 127 -17.00 -2.56 -6.31
C VAL A 127 -16.60 -3.15 -4.97
N GLY A 128 -16.78 -4.46 -4.79
CA GLY A 128 -16.16 -5.21 -3.71
C GLY A 128 -14.75 -5.61 -4.09
N VAL A 129 -13.83 -5.52 -3.15
CA VAL A 129 -12.42 -5.88 -3.33
C VAL A 129 -12.09 -7.03 -2.40
N ASN A 130 -11.56 -8.10 -2.96
CA ASN A 130 -11.11 -9.28 -2.24
C ASN A 130 -9.66 -9.60 -2.61
N VAL A 131 -8.96 -10.23 -1.67
CA VAL A 131 -7.71 -10.96 -1.92
C VAL A 131 -8.02 -12.45 -1.88
N ILE A 132 -7.47 -13.21 -2.80
CA ILE A 132 -7.52 -14.68 -2.77
C ILE A 132 -6.13 -15.18 -2.40
N TYR A 133 -6.05 -15.89 -1.29
CA TYR A 133 -4.82 -16.51 -0.80
C TYR A 133 -5.06 -17.98 -0.48
N ASN A 134 -4.28 -18.88 -1.09
CA ASN A 134 -4.45 -20.34 -0.96
C ASN A 134 -5.91 -20.81 -1.19
N GLY A 135 -6.60 -20.20 -2.16
CA GLY A 135 -7.99 -20.50 -2.48
C GLY A 135 -9.03 -19.91 -1.51
N THR A 136 -8.59 -19.22 -0.46
CA THR A 136 -9.47 -18.55 0.49
C THR A 136 -9.69 -17.11 0.03
N VAL A 137 -10.96 -16.68 -0.04
CA VAL A 137 -11.35 -15.29 -0.35
C VAL A 137 -11.34 -14.49 0.94
N ILE A 138 -10.52 -13.43 0.97
CA ILE A 138 -10.36 -12.50 2.09
C ILE A 138 -10.90 -11.15 1.65
N PRO A 139 -11.99 -10.62 2.24
CA PRO A 139 -12.47 -9.29 1.93
C PRO A 139 -11.46 -8.21 2.32
N SER A 140 -11.24 -7.24 1.41
CA SER A 140 -10.35 -6.09 1.64
C SER A 140 -11.13 -4.78 1.78
N GLY A 141 -12.26 -4.64 1.09
CA GLY A 141 -13.06 -3.44 1.19
C GLY A 141 -14.12 -3.29 0.13
N VAL A 142 -14.71 -2.09 0.13
CA VAL A 142 -15.78 -1.71 -0.80
C VAL A 142 -15.49 -0.31 -1.33
N VAL A 143 -15.54 -0.14 -2.65
CA VAL A 143 -15.22 1.11 -3.34
C VAL A 143 -16.47 1.63 -4.06
N PRO A 144 -17.03 2.78 -3.67
CA PRO A 144 -18.15 3.37 -4.39
C PRO A 144 -17.69 4.05 -5.68
N ALA A 145 -18.48 3.91 -6.74
CA ALA A 145 -18.35 4.64 -7.99
C ALA A 145 -19.19 5.91 -7.96
N GLY A 146 -18.59 7.07 -8.22
CA GLY A 146 -19.19 8.40 -8.07
C GLY A 146 -19.55 9.11 -9.39
N GLY A 147 -19.62 8.40 -10.49
CA GLY A 147 -19.90 8.94 -11.83
C GLY A 147 -18.65 9.13 -12.67
N SER A 148 -17.89 10.21 -12.44
CA SER A 148 -16.64 10.47 -13.14
C SER A 148 -15.48 9.64 -12.59
N TRP A 149 -14.45 9.46 -13.41
CA TRP A 149 -13.19 8.83 -12.97
C TRP A 149 -12.59 9.53 -11.76
N MET A 150 -12.30 8.77 -10.72
CA MET A 150 -11.61 9.21 -9.51
C MET A 150 -10.78 8.05 -8.94
N PRO A 151 -9.69 8.33 -8.21
CA PRO A 151 -9.05 7.29 -7.43
C PRO A 151 -10.00 6.81 -6.33
N GLY A 152 -10.14 5.51 -6.23
CA GLY A 152 -10.85 4.88 -5.13
C GLY A 152 -10.14 5.07 -3.79
N PRO A 153 -10.81 4.85 -2.66
CA PRO A 153 -10.15 4.74 -1.37
C PRO A 153 -9.17 3.55 -1.37
N ILE A 154 -8.21 3.60 -0.48
CA ILE A 154 -7.32 2.46 -0.19
C ILE A 154 -8.17 1.35 0.43
N THR A 155 -8.00 0.12 -0.03
CA THR A 155 -8.62 -1.06 0.57
C THR A 155 -7.53 -1.95 1.15
N VAL A 156 -7.60 -2.20 2.45
CA VAL A 156 -6.64 -2.99 3.21
C VAL A 156 -7.14 -4.42 3.35
N THR A 157 -6.28 -5.41 3.12
CA THR A 157 -6.65 -6.81 3.29
C THR A 157 -7.13 -7.10 4.71
N GLY A 158 -8.34 -7.66 4.84
CA GLY A 158 -9.04 -7.79 6.13
C GLY A 158 -8.48 -8.86 7.08
N SER A 159 -7.53 -9.68 6.63
CA SER A 159 -6.85 -10.69 7.43
C SER A 159 -5.42 -10.87 6.95
N ALA A 160 -4.54 -11.27 7.87
CA ALA A 160 -3.13 -11.47 7.56
C ALA A 160 -2.89 -12.54 6.48
N ILE A 161 -1.99 -12.23 5.56
CA ILE A 161 -1.43 -13.18 4.58
C ILE A 161 -0.24 -13.88 5.24
N THR A 162 -0.48 -15.00 5.86
CA THR A 162 0.50 -15.68 6.74
C THR A 162 1.83 -16.03 6.07
N GLY A 163 1.83 -16.23 4.76
CA GLY A 163 3.08 -16.46 3.99
C GLY A 163 3.96 -15.22 3.85
N ALA A 164 3.39 -14.02 4.01
CA ALA A 164 4.08 -12.74 3.91
C ALA A 164 4.41 -12.11 5.28
N GLU A 165 4.08 -12.78 6.38
CA GLU A 165 4.46 -12.34 7.72
C GLU A 165 5.94 -12.55 7.98
N ASN A 166 6.54 -11.71 8.84
CA ASN A 166 7.93 -11.83 9.32
C ASN A 166 8.99 -11.88 8.20
N GLY A 167 8.77 -11.15 7.11
CA GLY A 167 9.72 -11.08 5.99
C GLY A 167 9.63 -12.26 5.01
N GLY A 168 8.54 -13.03 5.07
CA GLY A 168 8.18 -14.01 4.05
C GLY A 168 7.49 -13.36 2.86
N THR A 169 7.12 -14.18 1.88
CA THR A 169 6.36 -13.76 0.70
C THR A 169 5.14 -14.66 0.49
N ALA A 170 4.14 -14.13 -0.19
CA ALA A 170 2.97 -14.91 -0.59
C ALA A 170 2.56 -14.60 -2.03
N GLN A 171 1.95 -15.59 -2.68
CA GLN A 171 1.27 -15.41 -3.96
C GLN A 171 -0.21 -15.19 -3.70
N ILE A 172 -0.73 -14.06 -4.12
CA ILE A 172 -2.15 -13.73 -4.00
C ILE A 172 -2.75 -13.43 -5.36
N GLN A 173 -4.08 -13.39 -5.42
CA GLN A 173 -4.83 -12.81 -6.54
C GLN A 173 -5.76 -11.72 -6.01
N ILE A 174 -5.98 -10.69 -6.79
CA ILE A 174 -6.97 -9.65 -6.52
C ILE A 174 -8.26 -10.05 -7.22
N GLN A 175 -9.38 -10.00 -6.52
CA GLN A 175 -10.69 -10.18 -7.12
C GLN A 175 -11.54 -8.93 -6.92
N LEU A 176 -12.06 -8.40 -8.01
CA LEU A 176 -13.03 -7.30 -8.03
C LEU A 176 -14.42 -7.86 -8.32
N VAL A 177 -15.42 -7.38 -7.58
CA VAL A 177 -16.80 -7.86 -7.69
C VAL A 177 -17.74 -6.67 -7.84
N GLY A 178 -18.57 -6.64 -8.87
CA GLY A 178 -19.66 -5.68 -8.99
C GLY A 178 -20.74 -5.99 -7.95
N LEU A 179 -20.84 -5.18 -6.88
CA LEU A 179 -21.85 -5.36 -5.83
C LEU A 179 -23.18 -4.71 -6.19
N SER A 180 -23.13 -3.59 -6.91
CA SER A 180 -24.33 -2.88 -7.38
C SER A 180 -24.02 -2.00 -8.58
N GLY A 181 -25.01 -1.64 -9.36
CA GLY A 181 -24.88 -0.74 -10.51
C GLY A 181 -24.02 -1.32 -11.62
N ASN A 182 -23.28 -0.45 -12.28
CA ASN A 182 -22.34 -0.79 -13.33
C ASN A 182 -21.06 0.09 -13.17
N PRO A 183 -20.23 -0.15 -12.15
CA PRO A 183 -18.97 0.53 -12.01
C PRO A 183 -17.98 0.09 -13.09
N GLU A 184 -17.07 1.01 -13.43
CA GLU A 184 -15.93 0.76 -14.27
C GLU A 184 -14.65 0.95 -13.45
N VAL A 185 -13.65 0.10 -13.69
CA VAL A 185 -12.35 0.12 -12.99
C VAL A 185 -11.23 0.25 -14.00
N SER A 186 -10.25 1.10 -13.70
CA SER A 186 -9.02 1.27 -14.48
C SER A 186 -7.81 1.27 -13.56
N ASP A 187 -6.70 0.76 -14.06
CA ASP A 187 -5.38 0.79 -13.43
C ASP A 187 -5.40 0.34 -11.97
N VAL A 188 -5.40 -0.98 -11.80
CA VAL A 188 -5.40 -1.62 -10.47
C VAL A 188 -3.97 -1.72 -9.95
N PHE A 189 -3.73 -1.16 -8.78
CA PHE A 189 -2.44 -1.15 -8.12
C PHE A 189 -2.50 -1.89 -6.78
N ILE A 190 -1.34 -2.38 -6.36
CA ILE A 190 -1.13 -2.99 -5.05
C ILE A 190 0.06 -2.31 -4.38
N ASP A 191 -0.05 -2.01 -3.07
CA ASP A 191 1.10 -1.77 -2.20
C ASP A 191 1.47 -3.13 -1.59
N PRO A 192 2.54 -3.75 -2.06
CA PRO A 192 2.92 -5.08 -1.62
C PRO A 192 3.67 -5.07 -0.28
N PHE A 193 3.98 -3.88 0.28
CA PHE A 193 4.85 -3.69 1.44
C PHE A 193 4.13 -3.09 2.66
N HIS A 194 2.85 -2.80 2.55
CA HIS A 194 2.12 -2.25 3.69
C HIS A 194 2.09 -3.27 4.84
N GLY A 195 2.86 -2.99 5.88
CA GLY A 195 2.81 -3.71 7.15
C GLY A 195 1.88 -2.98 8.12
N GLY A 196 0.90 -3.68 8.67
CA GLY A 196 0.00 -3.14 9.68
C GLY A 196 0.73 -2.73 10.97
#